data_e33a6ce02f3b8a5fa5b2946adb21d265
#
_entry.id   e33a6ce02f3b8a5fa5b2946adb21d265
#
_cell.length_a   1.000
_cell.length_b   1.000
_cell.length_c   1.000
_cell.angle_alpha   90.00
_cell.angle_beta   90.00
_cell.angle_gamma   90.00
#
_symmetry.space_group_name_H-M   'P 1'
#
loop_
_entity.id
_entity.type
_entity.pdbx_description
1 polymer ?
#
loop_
_entity_poly.entity_id
_entity_poly.type
_entity_poly.pdbx_seq_one_letter_code
_entity_poly.pdbx_strand_id
1 'polypeptide(L)'
;VQRRIYDAQQGTALPGTLVRDEGAAATQDVAVTEAYDYLGATHDFFQTVYGRNSIDAAGMPLIGSVHYERGYDNAFWNGEQMVFGDGDGEVFNRFTIALDVVGHELTHGVTERTANLIYQGQSGALNESISDVFGVLIKQYTLRQSADQADWIIGAGLLMPGIKGVGLRSMQAPGSAYDDPALGKDPQPATMAGYVDTQEDDGGVHYNSGIPNHAFYRAAVAIGGAAWEKTGRIWYRALTGGELAAGADFATFAALTVEVASADYGANSSETAAVQQAWRDVGVLA
;
A
#
# COMPACT_ATOMS: atom_id res chain seq x y z
N VAL A 1 -9.20 -7.90 -17.28
CA VAL A 1 -7.93 -8.28 -16.62
C VAL A 1 -7.39 -9.58 -17.19
N GLN A 2 -6.08 -9.77 -17.19
CA GLN A 2 -5.43 -11.05 -17.48
C GLN A 2 -4.50 -11.39 -16.31
N ARG A 3 -4.82 -12.45 -15.58
CA ARG A 3 -4.05 -12.91 -14.42
C ARG A 3 -3.41 -14.26 -14.71
N ARG A 4 -2.19 -14.45 -14.22
CA ARG A 4 -1.48 -15.72 -14.29
C ARG A 4 -0.76 -15.97 -12.98
N ILE A 5 -1.03 -17.10 -12.35
CA ILE A 5 -0.37 -17.50 -11.12
C ILE A 5 0.54 -18.67 -11.39
N TYR A 6 1.75 -18.53 -10.91
CA TYR A 6 2.82 -19.51 -11.02
C TYR A 6 3.23 -20.00 -9.63
N ASP A 7 3.67 -21.24 -9.57
CA ASP A 7 4.25 -21.85 -8.38
C ASP A 7 5.78 -21.90 -8.54
N ALA A 8 6.50 -21.21 -7.66
CA ALA A 8 7.95 -21.20 -7.61
C ALA A 8 8.52 -22.45 -6.91
N GLN A 9 7.67 -23.33 -6.34
CA GLN A 9 8.04 -24.62 -5.74
C GLN A 9 9.13 -24.50 -4.66
N GLN A 10 9.05 -23.45 -3.85
CA GLN A 10 10.03 -23.08 -2.82
C GLN A 10 11.44 -22.82 -3.38
N GLY A 11 11.53 -22.51 -4.67
CA GLY A 11 12.74 -22.05 -5.34
C GLY A 11 12.72 -20.54 -5.58
N THR A 12 13.81 -20.03 -6.17
CA THR A 12 13.99 -18.61 -6.50
C THR A 12 13.87 -18.31 -7.99
N ALA A 13 13.65 -19.33 -8.83
CA ALA A 13 13.51 -19.18 -10.28
C ALA A 13 12.10 -18.68 -10.62
N LEU A 14 12.00 -17.49 -11.21
CA LEU A 14 10.74 -16.86 -11.58
C LEU A 14 10.45 -16.98 -13.09
N PRO A 15 9.17 -17.07 -13.49
CA PRO A 15 7.99 -17.06 -12.65
C PRO A 15 7.67 -18.41 -11.99
N GLY A 16 8.30 -19.51 -12.37
CA GLY A 16 7.98 -20.87 -11.93
C GLY A 16 7.06 -21.60 -12.90
N THR A 17 6.24 -22.54 -12.38
CA THR A 17 5.30 -23.35 -13.16
C THR A 17 3.92 -22.71 -13.14
N LEU A 18 3.28 -22.51 -14.31
CA LEU A 18 1.92 -21.98 -14.41
C LEU A 18 0.93 -22.95 -13.73
N VAL A 19 0.18 -22.47 -12.74
CA VAL A 19 -0.79 -23.27 -11.98
C VAL A 19 -2.23 -22.73 -12.10
N ARG A 20 -2.42 -21.45 -12.45
CA ARG A 20 -3.75 -20.90 -12.72
C ARG A 20 -3.67 -19.78 -13.74
N ASP A 21 -4.36 -19.92 -14.88
CA ASP A 21 -4.51 -18.86 -15.90
C ASP A 21 -5.85 -18.14 -15.74
N GLU A 22 -6.03 -17.02 -16.45
CA GLU A 22 -7.28 -16.24 -16.41
C GLU A 22 -8.49 -17.09 -16.78
N GLY A 23 -9.54 -16.99 -15.98
CA GLY A 23 -10.77 -17.76 -16.15
C GLY A 23 -10.69 -19.24 -15.74
N ALA A 24 -9.51 -19.74 -15.33
CA ALA A 24 -9.39 -21.11 -14.82
C ALA A 24 -10.05 -21.26 -13.45
N ALA A 25 -10.57 -22.45 -13.18
CA ALA A 25 -11.18 -22.78 -11.89
C ALA A 25 -10.19 -22.60 -10.73
N ALA A 26 -10.72 -22.30 -9.54
CA ALA A 26 -9.92 -22.24 -8.33
C ALA A 26 -9.23 -23.58 -8.07
N THR A 27 -7.99 -23.50 -7.58
CA THR A 27 -7.23 -24.67 -7.15
C THR A 27 -7.51 -24.96 -5.67
N GLN A 28 -7.06 -26.12 -5.16
CA GLN A 28 -7.11 -26.42 -3.72
C GLN A 28 -6.02 -25.66 -2.94
N ASP A 29 -5.05 -25.09 -3.64
CA ASP A 29 -4.00 -24.29 -3.07
C ASP A 29 -4.53 -22.90 -2.70
N VAL A 30 -4.48 -22.60 -1.41
CA VAL A 30 -5.00 -21.35 -0.85
C VAL A 30 -4.19 -20.15 -1.32
N ALA A 31 -2.84 -20.25 -1.38
CA ALA A 31 -1.96 -19.17 -1.81
C ALA A 31 -2.21 -18.80 -3.28
N VAL A 32 -2.37 -19.80 -4.15
CA VAL A 32 -2.73 -19.59 -5.57
C VAL A 32 -4.09 -18.90 -5.71
N THR A 33 -5.06 -19.30 -4.89
CA THR A 33 -6.42 -18.74 -4.94
C THR A 33 -6.42 -17.28 -4.44
N GLU A 34 -5.79 -17.00 -3.31
CA GLU A 34 -5.65 -15.65 -2.74
C GLU A 34 -4.92 -14.72 -3.70
N ALA A 35 -3.76 -15.14 -4.24
CA ALA A 35 -3.00 -14.33 -5.20
C ALA A 35 -3.86 -13.99 -6.43
N TYR A 36 -4.55 -14.97 -7.02
CA TYR A 36 -5.41 -14.76 -8.17
C TYR A 36 -6.56 -13.78 -7.87
N ASP A 37 -7.25 -13.98 -6.75
CA ASP A 37 -8.41 -13.18 -6.40
C ASP A 37 -8.00 -11.74 -6.02
N TYR A 38 -6.89 -11.56 -5.32
CA TYR A 38 -6.43 -10.25 -4.85
C TYR A 38 -5.74 -9.42 -5.95
N LEU A 39 -5.05 -10.06 -6.89
CA LEU A 39 -4.64 -9.39 -8.13
C LEU A 39 -5.85 -8.86 -8.89
N GLY A 40 -6.93 -9.66 -8.97
CA GLY A 40 -8.19 -9.24 -9.58
C GLY A 40 -8.86 -8.09 -8.85
N ALA A 41 -8.98 -8.18 -7.52
CA ALA A 41 -9.58 -7.13 -6.69
C ALA A 41 -8.82 -5.79 -6.83
N THR A 42 -7.48 -5.85 -6.88
CA THR A 42 -6.64 -4.67 -7.10
C THR A 42 -6.88 -4.05 -8.48
N HIS A 43 -6.89 -4.87 -9.54
CA HIS A 43 -7.22 -4.39 -10.89
C HIS A 43 -8.60 -3.75 -10.93
N ASP A 44 -9.61 -4.42 -10.40
CA ASP A 44 -11.01 -3.98 -10.44
C ASP A 44 -11.22 -2.68 -9.68
N PHE A 45 -10.52 -2.51 -8.55
CA PHE A 45 -10.49 -1.25 -7.81
C PHE A 45 -9.96 -0.10 -8.68
N PHE A 46 -8.75 -0.20 -9.21
CA PHE A 46 -8.16 0.86 -10.02
C PHE A 46 -8.97 1.17 -11.28
N GLN A 47 -9.49 0.14 -11.93
CA GLN A 47 -10.33 0.29 -13.12
C GLN A 47 -11.67 0.96 -12.79
N THR A 48 -12.35 0.52 -11.74
CA THR A 48 -13.71 0.99 -11.42
C THR A 48 -13.69 2.37 -10.78
N VAL A 49 -12.77 2.60 -9.85
CA VAL A 49 -12.74 3.83 -9.06
C VAL A 49 -12.04 4.97 -9.79
N TYR A 50 -10.94 4.66 -10.49
CA TYR A 50 -10.08 5.68 -11.12
C TYR A 50 -9.97 5.56 -12.63
N GLY A 51 -10.60 4.56 -13.26
CA GLY A 51 -10.54 4.37 -14.70
C GLY A 51 -9.18 3.86 -15.21
N ARG A 52 -8.31 3.37 -14.30
CA ARG A 52 -6.98 2.88 -14.65
C ARG A 52 -7.02 1.41 -15.04
N ASN A 53 -6.69 1.13 -16.30
CA ASN A 53 -6.63 -0.24 -16.81
C ASN A 53 -5.26 -0.88 -16.48
N SER A 54 -5.21 -1.62 -15.36
CA SER A 54 -4.00 -2.30 -14.87
C SER A 54 -2.87 -1.34 -14.40
N ILE A 55 -1.68 -1.90 -14.10
CA ILE A 55 -0.52 -1.19 -13.55
C ILE A 55 -0.02 -0.08 -14.47
N ASP A 56 0.00 -0.34 -15.78
CA ASP A 56 0.53 0.57 -16.81
C ASP A 56 -0.53 1.49 -17.42
N ALA A 57 -1.80 1.40 -16.98
CA ALA A 57 -2.97 2.03 -17.59
C ALA A 57 -3.28 1.54 -19.02
N ALA A 58 -2.61 0.52 -19.52
CA ALA A 58 -2.74 -0.01 -20.88
C ALA A 58 -3.17 -1.49 -20.90
N GLY A 59 -3.45 -2.11 -19.76
CA GLY A 59 -3.95 -3.48 -19.68
C GLY A 59 -2.85 -4.53 -19.50
N MET A 60 -1.73 -4.17 -18.89
CA MET A 60 -0.65 -5.11 -18.57
C MET A 60 -1.20 -6.34 -17.83
N PRO A 61 -0.84 -7.57 -18.25
CA PRO A 61 -1.20 -8.77 -17.51
C PRO A 61 -0.64 -8.75 -16.09
N LEU A 62 -1.41 -9.27 -15.12
CA LEU A 62 -0.97 -9.40 -13.75
C LEU A 62 -0.44 -10.81 -13.50
N ILE A 63 0.83 -10.90 -13.20
CA ILE A 63 1.54 -12.15 -12.93
C ILE A 63 1.85 -12.21 -11.43
N GLY A 64 1.55 -13.35 -10.81
CA GLY A 64 1.93 -13.63 -9.43
C GLY A 64 2.66 -14.96 -9.33
N SER A 65 3.75 -15.00 -8.57
CA SER A 65 4.45 -16.24 -8.21
C SER A 65 4.28 -16.48 -6.72
N VAL A 66 3.70 -17.60 -6.35
CA VAL A 66 3.54 -18.06 -4.96
C VAL A 66 4.61 -19.08 -4.59
N HIS A 67 4.73 -19.38 -3.31
CA HIS A 67 5.72 -20.34 -2.77
C HIS A 67 7.16 -20.00 -3.18
N TYR A 68 7.49 -18.70 -3.16
CA TYR A 68 8.83 -18.23 -3.44
C TYR A 68 9.73 -18.52 -2.25
N GLU A 69 10.83 -19.19 -2.49
CA GLU A 69 11.84 -19.53 -1.48
C GLU A 69 11.26 -20.15 -0.19
N ARG A 70 12.00 -21.02 0.47
CA ARG A 70 11.49 -21.66 1.70
C ARG A 70 11.57 -20.72 2.89
N GLY A 71 10.43 -20.49 3.57
CA GLY A 71 10.35 -19.64 4.75
C GLY A 71 10.65 -18.17 4.44
N TYR A 72 10.30 -17.72 3.25
CA TYR A 72 10.53 -16.33 2.84
C TYR A 72 9.47 -15.41 3.45
N ASP A 73 9.94 -14.51 4.32
CA ASP A 73 9.13 -13.60 5.11
C ASP A 73 8.88 -12.26 4.41
N ASN A 74 8.50 -12.31 3.13
CA ASN A 74 8.18 -11.10 2.38
C ASN A 74 7.29 -11.38 1.17
N ALA A 75 6.76 -10.29 0.58
CA ALA A 75 6.25 -10.20 -0.77
C ALA A 75 6.91 -8.99 -1.45
N PHE A 76 7.02 -9.00 -2.79
CA PHE A 76 7.59 -7.86 -3.51
C PHE A 76 7.10 -7.79 -4.96
N TRP A 77 7.07 -6.57 -5.50
CA TRP A 77 6.98 -6.27 -6.92
C TRP A 77 8.38 -6.17 -7.50
N ASN A 78 8.67 -6.89 -8.61
CA ASN A 78 10.00 -6.88 -9.24
C ASN A 78 10.08 -6.06 -10.54
N GLY A 79 9.05 -5.24 -10.84
CA GLY A 79 8.94 -4.49 -12.11
C GLY A 79 8.10 -5.20 -13.17
N GLU A 80 7.87 -6.51 -13.06
CA GLU A 80 7.12 -7.33 -14.02
C GLU A 80 6.04 -8.19 -13.39
N GLN A 81 6.26 -8.65 -12.14
CA GLN A 81 5.37 -9.58 -11.45
C GLN A 81 5.40 -9.40 -9.93
N MET A 82 4.34 -9.91 -9.31
CA MET A 82 4.27 -10.10 -7.86
C MET A 82 4.93 -11.40 -7.45
N VAL A 83 5.66 -11.38 -6.34
CA VAL A 83 6.31 -12.54 -5.75
C VAL A 83 5.92 -12.65 -4.28
N PHE A 84 5.50 -13.85 -3.85
CA PHE A 84 4.98 -14.09 -2.51
C PHE A 84 5.70 -15.24 -1.83
N GLY A 85 6.23 -14.97 -0.63
CA GLY A 85 6.70 -15.98 0.29
C GLY A 85 5.56 -16.59 1.12
N ASP A 86 5.82 -17.78 1.66
CA ASP A 86 4.87 -18.48 2.54
C ASP A 86 5.00 -18.08 4.01
N GLY A 87 5.99 -17.25 4.33
CA GLY A 87 6.35 -16.96 5.71
C GLY A 87 7.14 -18.12 6.36
N ASP A 88 7.70 -17.85 7.51
CA ASP A 88 8.45 -18.84 8.30
C ASP A 88 7.52 -19.77 9.11
N GLY A 89 6.24 -19.41 9.24
CA GLY A 89 5.25 -20.12 10.07
C GLY A 89 5.47 -19.98 11.58
N GLU A 90 6.42 -19.16 12.01
CA GLU A 90 6.71 -18.84 13.41
C GLU A 90 6.31 -17.40 13.74
N VAL A 91 6.73 -16.44 12.93
CA VAL A 91 6.41 -15.01 13.05
C VAL A 91 5.38 -14.61 12.02
N PHE A 92 5.58 -15.04 10.76
CA PHE A 92 4.73 -14.67 9.64
C PHE A 92 3.98 -15.86 9.03
N ASN A 93 2.76 -15.57 8.62
CA ASN A 93 1.93 -16.41 7.77
C ASN A 93 2.29 -16.15 6.28
N ARG A 94 1.69 -16.92 5.34
CA ARG A 94 1.86 -16.67 3.90
C ARG A 94 1.46 -15.24 3.53
N PHE A 95 2.23 -14.58 2.69
CA PHE A 95 2.04 -13.17 2.34
C PHE A 95 0.86 -12.92 1.39
N THR A 96 0.30 -13.95 0.78
CA THR A 96 -0.93 -13.87 -0.02
C THR A 96 -2.18 -13.63 0.82
N ILE A 97 -2.16 -13.85 2.14
CA ILE A 97 -3.33 -13.75 3.02
C ILE A 97 -3.89 -12.33 3.12
N ALA A 98 -3.07 -11.31 2.91
CA ALA A 98 -3.40 -9.91 3.13
C ALA A 98 -3.63 -9.17 1.81
N LEU A 99 -4.90 -8.88 1.49
CA LEU A 99 -5.28 -8.13 0.29
C LEU A 99 -4.61 -6.75 0.21
N ASP A 100 -4.48 -6.06 1.34
CA ASP A 100 -3.80 -4.77 1.41
C ASP A 100 -2.30 -4.86 1.09
N VAL A 101 -1.63 -5.95 1.44
CA VAL A 101 -0.23 -6.20 1.06
C VAL A 101 -0.12 -6.43 -0.44
N VAL A 102 -1.00 -7.25 -1.03
CA VAL A 102 -1.04 -7.45 -2.49
C VAL A 102 -1.28 -6.13 -3.23
N GLY A 103 -2.23 -5.33 -2.74
CA GLY A 103 -2.51 -4.00 -3.29
C GLY A 103 -1.37 -3.01 -3.13
N HIS A 104 -0.65 -3.05 -2.00
CA HIS A 104 0.54 -2.26 -1.71
C HIS A 104 1.63 -2.52 -2.76
N GLU A 105 1.99 -3.77 -2.94
CA GLU A 105 3.06 -4.15 -3.88
C GLU A 105 2.71 -3.78 -5.33
N LEU A 106 1.48 -4.04 -5.78
CA LEU A 106 1.05 -3.62 -7.11
C LEU A 106 1.04 -2.09 -7.27
N THR A 107 0.83 -1.34 -6.19
CA THR A 107 0.88 0.11 -6.22
C THR A 107 2.30 0.64 -6.41
N HIS A 108 3.35 -0.06 -5.97
CA HIS A 108 4.72 0.25 -6.37
C HIS A 108 4.88 0.29 -7.89
N GLY A 109 4.27 -0.70 -8.59
CA GLY A 109 4.23 -0.71 -10.06
C GLY A 109 3.46 0.48 -10.66
N VAL A 110 2.37 0.93 -10.03
CA VAL A 110 1.65 2.16 -10.45
C VAL A 110 2.53 3.38 -10.25
N THR A 111 3.20 3.52 -9.10
CA THR A 111 4.11 4.63 -8.79
C THR A 111 5.29 4.69 -9.75
N GLU A 112 5.91 3.54 -10.06
CA GLU A 112 7.01 3.41 -11.03
C GLU A 112 6.61 3.94 -12.42
N ARG A 113 5.37 3.69 -12.84
CA ARG A 113 4.85 4.08 -14.17
C ARG A 113 4.17 5.44 -14.19
N THR A 114 4.24 6.21 -13.12
CA THR A 114 3.66 7.56 -13.00
C THR A 114 4.70 8.54 -12.46
N ALA A 115 4.66 8.90 -11.19
CA ALA A 115 5.61 9.83 -10.59
C ALA A 115 7.04 9.27 -10.46
N ASN A 116 7.18 7.95 -10.49
CA ASN A 116 8.47 7.25 -10.39
C ASN A 116 9.33 7.74 -9.21
N LEU A 117 8.73 7.81 -8.03
CA LEU A 117 9.38 8.30 -6.82
C LEU A 117 10.65 7.52 -6.51
N ILE A 118 11.77 8.22 -6.34
CA ILE A 118 13.07 7.64 -5.99
C ILE A 118 12.94 6.94 -4.63
N TYR A 119 13.35 5.67 -4.58
CA TYR A 119 13.22 4.84 -3.38
C TYR A 119 14.36 5.12 -2.39
N GLN A 120 14.39 6.36 -1.85
CA GLN A 120 15.38 6.84 -0.89
C GLN A 120 14.81 7.98 -0.05
N GLY A 121 15.01 7.96 1.27
CA GLY A 121 14.64 9.05 2.18
C GLY A 121 13.16 9.41 2.08
N GLN A 122 12.82 10.71 2.03
CA GLN A 122 11.41 11.14 2.01
C GLN A 122 10.66 10.73 0.75
N SER A 123 11.28 10.75 -0.42
CA SER A 123 10.62 10.30 -1.65
C SER A 123 10.33 8.79 -1.62
N GLY A 124 11.24 7.99 -1.04
CA GLY A 124 11.01 6.56 -0.82
C GLY A 124 9.92 6.30 0.24
N ALA A 125 9.91 7.07 1.31
CA ALA A 125 8.85 7.01 2.32
C ALA A 125 7.47 7.42 1.78
N LEU A 126 7.41 8.34 0.81
CA LEU A 126 6.19 8.64 0.05
C LEU A 126 5.77 7.48 -0.84
N ASN A 127 6.73 6.82 -1.51
CA ASN A 127 6.46 5.64 -2.33
C ASN A 127 5.82 4.53 -1.48
N GLU A 128 6.38 4.26 -0.29
CA GLU A 128 5.83 3.33 0.70
C GLU A 128 4.43 3.73 1.18
N SER A 129 4.26 4.99 1.58
CA SER A 129 2.98 5.49 2.06
C SER A 129 1.88 5.43 0.99
N ILE A 130 2.18 5.79 -0.25
CA ILE A 130 1.24 5.70 -1.36
C ILE A 130 0.82 4.25 -1.59
N SER A 131 1.77 3.31 -1.50
CA SER A 131 1.49 1.88 -1.57
C SER A 131 0.58 1.41 -0.42
N ASP A 132 0.83 1.84 0.81
CA ASP A 132 -0.03 1.56 1.97
C ASP A 132 -1.44 2.18 1.80
N VAL A 133 -1.52 3.42 1.34
CA VAL A 133 -2.78 4.11 1.09
C VAL A 133 -3.65 3.33 0.12
N PHE A 134 -3.12 2.97 -1.06
CA PHE A 134 -3.92 2.24 -2.03
C PHE A 134 -4.16 0.79 -1.61
N GLY A 135 -3.24 0.15 -0.93
CA GLY A 135 -3.46 -1.17 -0.32
C GLY A 135 -4.66 -1.18 0.62
N VAL A 136 -4.71 -0.23 1.56
CA VAL A 136 -5.84 -0.13 2.50
C VAL A 136 -7.14 0.28 1.80
N LEU A 137 -7.08 1.14 0.78
CA LEU A 137 -8.28 1.53 0.02
C LEU A 137 -8.87 0.37 -0.78
N ILE A 138 -8.03 -0.50 -1.35
CA ILE A 138 -8.45 -1.73 -2.04
C ILE A 138 -9.17 -2.66 -1.05
N LYS A 139 -8.62 -2.83 0.16
CA LYS A 139 -9.25 -3.61 1.22
C LYS A 139 -10.60 -3.02 1.62
N GLN A 140 -10.65 -1.72 1.92
CA GLN A 140 -11.89 -1.04 2.29
C GLN A 140 -12.96 -1.13 1.20
N TYR A 141 -12.58 -0.93 -0.07
CA TYR A 141 -13.47 -1.05 -1.21
C TYR A 141 -14.06 -2.46 -1.33
N THR A 142 -13.22 -3.48 -1.22
CA THR A 142 -13.62 -4.89 -1.30
C THR A 142 -14.56 -5.26 -0.15
N LEU A 143 -14.27 -4.78 1.06
CA LEU A 143 -15.08 -5.00 2.26
C LEU A 143 -16.27 -4.02 2.40
N ARG A 144 -16.36 -3.01 1.51
CA ARG A 144 -17.38 -1.95 1.52
C ARG A 144 -17.42 -1.18 2.84
N GLN A 145 -16.25 -0.85 3.37
CA GLN A 145 -16.09 -0.12 4.63
C GLN A 145 -15.94 1.38 4.37
N SER A 146 -16.64 2.20 5.15
CA SER A 146 -16.35 3.64 5.21
C SER A 146 -15.10 3.92 6.06
N ALA A 147 -14.60 5.14 6.01
CA ALA A 147 -13.39 5.56 6.73
C ALA A 147 -13.45 5.34 8.24
N ASP A 148 -14.63 5.48 8.83
CA ASP A 148 -14.89 5.26 10.27
C ASP A 148 -15.07 3.78 10.66
N GLN A 149 -15.32 2.90 9.68
CA GLN A 149 -15.50 1.45 9.90
C GLN A 149 -14.23 0.65 9.69
N ALA A 150 -13.26 1.20 8.96
CA ALA A 150 -12.02 0.53 8.61
C ALA A 150 -11.07 0.40 9.80
N ASP A 151 -10.28 -0.66 9.81
CA ASP A 151 -9.27 -0.92 10.84
C ASP A 151 -7.97 -0.11 10.66
N TRP A 152 -7.71 0.38 9.46
CA TRP A 152 -6.51 1.15 9.09
C TRP A 152 -5.19 0.41 9.39
N ILE A 153 -5.24 -0.91 9.38
CA ILE A 153 -4.10 -1.80 9.57
C ILE A 153 -3.63 -2.35 8.23
N ILE A 154 -2.33 -2.32 7.99
CA ILE A 154 -1.67 -2.98 6.87
C ILE A 154 -1.21 -4.35 7.33
N GLY A 155 -1.54 -5.40 6.56
CA GLY A 155 -1.12 -6.77 6.85
C GLY A 155 -1.85 -7.41 8.03
N ALA A 156 -3.11 -7.03 8.27
CA ALA A 156 -3.93 -7.70 9.27
C ALA A 156 -4.06 -9.21 8.96
N GLY A 157 -3.77 -10.06 9.94
CA GLY A 157 -3.76 -11.52 9.79
C GLY A 157 -2.45 -12.12 9.28
N LEU A 158 -1.45 -11.30 8.97
CA LEU A 158 -0.14 -11.77 8.53
C LEU A 158 0.72 -12.30 9.69
N LEU A 159 0.57 -11.73 10.88
CA LEU A 159 1.29 -12.21 12.06
C LEU A 159 0.72 -13.53 12.57
N MET A 160 1.60 -14.47 12.91
CA MET A 160 1.21 -15.76 13.47
C MET A 160 0.53 -15.61 14.84
N PRO A 161 -0.40 -16.52 15.21
CA PRO A 161 -0.99 -16.54 16.53
C PRO A 161 0.09 -16.65 17.62
N GLY A 162 0.11 -15.72 18.57
CA GLY A 162 1.12 -15.65 19.62
C GLY A 162 2.08 -14.48 19.48
N ILE A 163 2.23 -13.90 18.28
CA ILE A 163 2.95 -12.64 18.07
C ILE A 163 2.08 -11.47 18.57
N LYS A 164 2.67 -10.60 19.37
CA LYS A 164 1.99 -9.43 19.93
C LYS A 164 1.94 -8.30 18.92
N GLY A 165 0.90 -8.31 18.10
CA GLY A 165 0.67 -7.32 17.06
C GLY A 165 -0.67 -7.51 16.37
N VAL A 166 -1.08 -6.50 15.60
CA VAL A 166 -2.32 -6.49 14.82
C VAL A 166 -2.06 -6.53 13.30
N GLY A 167 -0.83 -6.30 12.90
CA GLY A 167 -0.38 -6.27 11.51
C GLY A 167 1.03 -5.67 11.38
N LEU A 168 1.42 -5.30 10.18
CA LEU A 168 2.74 -4.72 9.89
C LEU A 168 2.82 -3.24 10.25
N ARG A 169 1.76 -2.47 9.99
CA ARG A 169 1.69 -1.02 10.21
C ARG A 169 0.28 -0.60 10.59
N SER A 170 0.16 0.50 11.33
CA SER A 170 -1.11 1.17 11.64
C SER A 170 -1.09 2.59 11.10
N MET A 171 -1.98 2.91 10.15
CA MET A 171 -2.11 4.27 9.64
C MET A 171 -2.78 5.21 10.65
N GLN A 172 -3.68 4.67 11.48
CA GLN A 172 -4.36 5.39 12.56
C GLN A 172 -3.41 5.77 13.69
N ALA A 173 -2.48 4.87 14.04
CA ALA A 173 -1.57 5.04 15.17
C ALA A 173 -0.20 4.47 14.82
N PRO A 174 0.59 5.13 13.95
CA PRO A 174 1.95 4.68 13.62
C PRO A 174 2.78 4.46 14.88
N GLY A 175 3.56 3.37 14.90
CA GLY A 175 4.35 2.96 16.08
C GLY A 175 3.61 2.04 17.05
N SER A 176 2.41 1.56 16.70
CA SER A 176 1.58 0.73 17.57
C SER A 176 1.15 -0.62 16.96
N ALA A 177 1.57 -0.94 15.74
CA ALA A 177 1.10 -2.15 15.07
C ALA A 177 1.57 -3.43 15.77
N TYR A 178 2.75 -3.43 16.35
CA TYR A 178 3.30 -4.56 17.11
C TYR A 178 4.27 -4.11 18.21
N ASP A 179 4.40 -4.94 19.24
CA ASP A 179 5.41 -4.84 20.29
C ASP A 179 5.69 -6.25 20.82
N ASP A 180 6.60 -6.96 20.15
CA ASP A 180 6.88 -8.39 20.36
C ASP A 180 8.39 -8.65 20.42
N PRO A 181 8.87 -9.55 21.28
CA PRO A 181 10.30 -9.88 21.36
C PRO A 181 10.92 -10.39 20.05
N ALA A 182 10.12 -11.02 19.16
CA ALA A 182 10.60 -11.52 17.87
C ALA A 182 10.73 -10.42 16.81
N LEU A 183 9.87 -9.38 16.87
CA LEU A 183 9.82 -8.28 15.90
C LEU A 183 10.41 -6.97 16.44
N GLY A 184 10.56 -6.85 17.75
CA GLY A 184 10.78 -5.56 18.39
C GLY A 184 9.50 -4.75 18.48
N LYS A 185 9.64 -3.43 18.58
CA LYS A 185 8.53 -2.48 18.59
C LYS A 185 8.42 -1.80 17.24
N ASP A 186 7.19 -1.58 16.76
CA ASP A 186 6.91 -0.81 15.56
C ASP A 186 7.64 0.56 15.60
N PRO A 187 8.59 0.81 14.67
CA PRO A 187 9.43 2.00 14.71
C PRO A 187 8.81 3.23 14.07
N GLN A 188 7.61 3.13 13.49
CA GLN A 188 7.04 4.21 12.71
C GLN A 188 6.70 5.45 13.53
N PRO A 189 7.18 6.65 13.16
CA PRO A 189 6.73 7.91 13.73
C PRO A 189 5.38 8.34 13.15
N ALA A 190 4.53 8.94 13.99
CA ALA A 190 3.25 9.50 13.55
C ALA A 190 3.34 10.95 13.04
N THR A 191 4.44 11.67 13.35
CA THR A 191 4.63 13.09 13.03
C THR A 191 6.09 13.40 12.71
N MET A 192 6.34 14.56 12.07
CA MET A 192 7.70 15.04 11.76
C MET A 192 8.59 15.22 12.99
N ALA A 193 8.02 15.42 14.16
CA ALA A 193 8.80 15.50 15.41
C ALA A 193 9.52 14.18 15.75
N GLY A 194 9.02 13.05 15.25
CA GLY A 194 9.62 11.74 15.41
C GLY A 194 10.38 11.24 14.18
N TYR A 195 10.59 12.07 13.16
CA TYR A 195 11.27 11.67 11.92
C TYR A 195 12.61 10.99 12.22
N VAL A 196 12.83 9.83 11.62
CA VAL A 196 14.02 9.01 11.80
C VAL A 196 15.05 9.36 10.71
N ASP A 197 16.11 10.07 11.08
CA ASP A 197 17.25 10.35 10.21
C ASP A 197 18.24 9.18 10.30
N THR A 198 18.29 8.35 9.26
CA THR A 198 19.08 7.13 9.22
C THR A 198 19.59 6.83 7.82
N GLN A 199 20.65 6.02 7.73
CA GLN A 199 21.13 5.45 6.47
C GLN A 199 20.59 4.02 6.24
N GLU A 200 20.00 3.40 7.26
CA GLU A 200 19.34 2.10 7.15
C GLU A 200 18.02 2.23 6.40
N ASP A 201 17.53 1.12 5.85
CA ASP A 201 16.21 1.04 5.20
C ASP A 201 16.06 2.13 4.13
N ASP A 202 17.06 2.28 3.24
CA ASP A 202 17.10 3.30 2.19
C ASP A 202 16.80 4.72 2.70
N GLY A 203 17.29 5.07 3.88
CA GLY A 203 17.01 6.34 4.54
C GLY A 203 15.70 6.34 5.33
N GLY A 204 15.29 5.17 5.84
CA GLY A 204 14.13 4.98 6.70
C GLY A 204 12.80 5.03 5.95
N VAL A 205 12.74 4.45 4.74
CA VAL A 205 11.53 4.52 3.90
C VAL A 205 10.33 3.83 4.54
N HIS A 206 10.52 2.64 5.17
CA HIS A 206 9.44 1.95 5.89
C HIS A 206 9.15 2.56 7.27
N TYR A 207 10.12 3.28 7.86
CA TYR A 207 9.90 3.97 9.13
C TYR A 207 9.08 5.26 8.91
N ASN A 208 9.60 6.16 8.10
CA ASN A 208 9.05 7.50 7.93
C ASN A 208 7.76 7.55 7.10
N SER A 209 7.41 6.47 6.40
CA SER A 209 6.10 6.34 5.74
C SER A 209 4.92 6.42 6.70
N GLY A 210 5.15 6.19 8.01
CA GLY A 210 4.14 6.39 9.04
C GLY A 210 3.59 7.83 9.10
N ILE A 211 4.41 8.84 8.79
CA ILE A 211 4.01 10.25 8.82
C ILE A 211 2.97 10.57 7.74
N PRO A 212 3.22 10.35 6.44
CA PRO A 212 2.22 10.57 5.40
C PRO A 212 1.04 9.57 5.47
N ASN A 213 1.24 8.35 5.97
CA ASN A 213 0.15 7.43 6.29
C ASN A 213 -0.83 8.03 7.29
N HIS A 214 -0.31 8.60 8.36
CA HIS A 214 -1.14 9.23 9.38
C HIS A 214 -1.87 10.46 8.84
N ALA A 215 -1.22 11.27 7.98
CA ALA A 215 -1.87 12.38 7.31
C ALA A 215 -3.05 11.91 6.43
N PHE A 216 -2.87 10.84 5.65
CA PHE A 216 -3.95 10.27 4.85
C PHE A 216 -5.13 9.82 5.72
N TYR A 217 -4.87 9.03 6.77
CA TYR A 217 -5.88 8.59 7.71
C TYR A 217 -6.69 9.76 8.28
N ARG A 218 -6.01 10.79 8.77
CA ARG A 218 -6.67 11.97 9.35
C ARG A 218 -7.55 12.71 8.34
N ALA A 219 -7.06 12.90 7.12
CA ALA A 219 -7.84 13.51 6.05
C ALA A 219 -9.07 12.67 5.69
N ALA A 220 -8.89 11.34 5.55
CA ALA A 220 -9.97 10.44 5.19
C ALA A 220 -11.09 10.39 6.23
N VAL A 221 -10.75 10.34 7.51
CA VAL A 221 -11.74 10.34 8.60
C VAL A 221 -12.42 11.70 8.72
N ALA A 222 -11.70 12.81 8.55
CA ALA A 222 -12.28 14.15 8.59
C ALA A 222 -13.25 14.43 7.42
N ILE A 223 -12.94 13.93 6.21
CA ILE A 223 -13.82 14.03 5.05
C ILE A 223 -15.02 13.07 5.19
N GLY A 224 -14.77 11.87 5.73
CA GLY A 224 -15.79 10.86 5.96
C GLY A 224 -16.26 10.13 4.70
N GLY A 225 -17.19 9.20 4.88
CA GLY A 225 -17.70 8.35 3.80
C GLY A 225 -16.67 7.32 3.33
N ALA A 226 -16.74 6.92 2.06
CA ALA A 226 -15.80 6.00 1.47
C ALA A 226 -14.49 6.72 1.15
N ALA A 227 -13.40 6.32 1.81
CA ALA A 227 -12.10 7.02 1.68
C ALA A 227 -11.57 7.03 0.24
N TRP A 228 -11.88 6.02 -0.56
CA TRP A 228 -11.46 5.94 -1.98
C TRP A 228 -12.15 6.96 -2.90
N GLU A 229 -13.31 7.50 -2.53
CA GLU A 229 -14.09 8.40 -3.41
C GLU A 229 -13.49 9.81 -3.45
N LYS A 230 -13.19 10.41 -2.31
CA LYS A 230 -12.69 11.78 -2.22
C LYS A 230 -11.19 11.81 -1.86
N THR A 231 -10.81 11.37 -0.68
CA THR A 231 -9.42 11.43 -0.21
C THR A 231 -8.49 10.62 -1.10
N GLY A 232 -8.88 9.39 -1.42
CA GLY A 232 -8.14 8.52 -2.33
C GLY A 232 -8.00 9.12 -3.73
N ARG A 233 -9.04 9.80 -4.25
CA ARG A 233 -8.97 10.49 -5.55
C ARG A 233 -7.99 11.66 -5.53
N ILE A 234 -7.91 12.41 -4.44
CA ILE A 234 -6.93 13.49 -4.27
C ILE A 234 -5.51 12.91 -4.35
N TRP A 235 -5.20 11.86 -3.59
CA TRP A 235 -3.89 11.19 -3.62
C TRP A 235 -3.59 10.56 -4.98
N TYR A 236 -4.56 9.89 -5.60
CA TYR A 236 -4.40 9.32 -6.93
C TYR A 236 -4.06 10.37 -7.98
N ARG A 237 -4.76 11.50 -7.99
CA ARG A 237 -4.47 12.60 -8.90
C ARG A 237 -3.13 13.27 -8.62
N ALA A 238 -2.75 13.45 -7.37
CA ALA A 238 -1.42 13.95 -7.03
C ALA A 238 -0.31 13.02 -7.54
N LEU A 239 -0.50 11.69 -7.43
CA LEU A 239 0.45 10.70 -7.93
C LEU A 239 0.54 10.67 -9.46
N THR A 240 -0.61 10.75 -10.16
CA THR A 240 -0.71 10.43 -11.60
C THR A 240 -0.83 11.66 -12.48
N GLY A 241 -0.96 12.86 -11.92
CA GLY A 241 -1.17 14.11 -12.65
C GLY A 241 0.03 14.62 -13.45
N GLY A 242 1.23 14.10 -13.17
CA GLY A 242 2.46 14.47 -13.86
C GLY A 242 3.23 15.64 -13.23
N GLU A 243 2.70 16.23 -12.16
CA GLU A 243 3.33 17.37 -11.46
C GLU A 243 4.26 16.92 -10.33
N LEU A 244 4.11 15.69 -9.84
CA LEU A 244 4.92 15.15 -8.76
C LEU A 244 6.30 14.72 -9.27
N ALA A 245 7.35 15.44 -8.85
CA ALA A 245 8.72 15.10 -9.21
C ALA A 245 9.19 13.82 -8.48
N ALA A 246 10.05 13.02 -9.14
CA ALA A 246 10.57 11.75 -8.60
C ALA A 246 11.31 11.89 -7.26
N GLY A 247 11.93 13.03 -6.99
CA GLY A 247 12.63 13.35 -5.73
C GLY A 247 11.79 14.17 -4.74
N ALA A 248 10.47 14.20 -4.85
CA ALA A 248 9.60 15.00 -3.99
C ALA A 248 9.75 14.62 -2.52
N ASP A 249 9.80 15.63 -1.65
CA ASP A 249 9.71 15.47 -0.20
C ASP A 249 8.25 15.52 0.31
N PHE A 250 8.05 15.33 1.59
CA PHE A 250 6.71 15.35 2.21
C PHE A 250 6.01 16.70 2.02
N ALA A 251 6.74 17.80 2.13
CA ALA A 251 6.16 19.14 1.99
C ALA A 251 5.67 19.41 0.55
N THR A 252 6.43 18.99 -0.45
CA THR A 252 6.07 19.08 -1.86
C THR A 252 4.81 18.26 -2.15
N PHE A 253 4.75 17.02 -1.68
CA PHE A 253 3.56 16.17 -1.87
C PHE A 253 2.34 16.70 -1.12
N ALA A 254 2.52 17.18 0.11
CA ALA A 254 1.46 17.79 0.91
C ALA A 254 0.86 19.02 0.19
N ALA A 255 1.69 19.93 -0.31
CA ALA A 255 1.24 21.10 -1.08
C ALA A 255 0.44 20.67 -2.31
N LEU A 256 0.95 19.69 -3.07
CA LEU A 256 0.27 19.17 -4.26
C LEU A 256 -1.10 18.55 -3.92
N THR A 257 -1.22 17.79 -2.83
CA THR A 257 -2.54 17.23 -2.43
C THR A 257 -3.54 18.33 -2.05
N VAL A 258 -3.08 19.43 -1.43
CA VAL A 258 -3.93 20.60 -1.13
C VAL A 258 -4.36 21.31 -2.42
N GLU A 259 -3.47 21.47 -3.39
CA GLU A 259 -3.77 22.06 -4.69
C GLU A 259 -4.80 21.21 -5.46
N VAL A 260 -4.63 19.90 -5.49
CA VAL A 260 -5.59 18.97 -6.11
C VAL A 260 -6.94 19.03 -5.42
N ALA A 261 -6.98 19.03 -4.08
CA ALA A 261 -8.22 19.16 -3.33
C ALA A 261 -8.93 20.50 -3.63
N SER A 262 -8.16 21.59 -3.69
CA SER A 262 -8.68 22.92 -4.03
C SER A 262 -9.25 22.98 -5.46
N ALA A 263 -8.59 22.32 -6.41
CA ALA A 263 -9.05 22.27 -7.80
C ALA A 263 -10.34 21.43 -7.95
N ASP A 264 -10.46 20.32 -7.20
CA ASP A 264 -11.58 19.40 -7.33
C ASP A 264 -12.83 19.83 -6.56
N TYR A 265 -12.63 20.42 -5.36
CA TYR A 265 -13.71 20.71 -4.41
C TYR A 265 -13.86 22.20 -4.09
N GLY A 266 -12.89 23.02 -4.48
CA GLY A 266 -12.84 24.45 -4.19
C GLY A 266 -11.92 24.80 -3.02
N ALA A 267 -11.26 25.97 -3.11
CA ALA A 267 -10.26 26.41 -2.12
C ALA A 267 -10.80 26.54 -0.68
N ASN A 268 -12.08 26.81 -0.52
CA ASN A 268 -12.75 26.97 0.79
C ASN A 268 -13.63 25.78 1.17
N SER A 269 -13.48 24.64 0.49
CA SER A 269 -14.25 23.42 0.79
C SER A 269 -13.78 22.76 2.09
N SER A 270 -14.68 21.96 2.68
CA SER A 270 -14.34 21.10 3.83
C SER A 270 -13.26 20.07 3.49
N GLU A 271 -13.25 19.58 2.26
CA GLU A 271 -12.28 18.64 1.76
C GLU A 271 -10.87 19.25 1.73
N THR A 272 -10.74 20.45 1.16
CA THR A 272 -9.45 21.16 1.13
C THR A 272 -8.96 21.50 2.54
N ALA A 273 -9.84 21.96 3.41
CA ALA A 273 -9.52 22.25 4.80
C ALA A 273 -9.07 20.98 5.56
N ALA A 274 -9.75 19.84 5.34
CA ALA A 274 -9.39 18.57 5.98
C ALA A 274 -8.01 18.07 5.54
N VAL A 275 -7.69 18.12 4.25
CA VAL A 275 -6.36 17.74 3.73
C VAL A 275 -5.27 18.63 4.31
N GLN A 276 -5.47 19.94 4.28
CA GLN A 276 -4.51 20.91 4.84
C GLN A 276 -4.28 20.69 6.33
N GLN A 277 -5.36 20.50 7.09
CA GLN A 277 -5.28 20.27 8.54
C GLN A 277 -4.57 18.96 8.86
N ALA A 278 -4.82 17.89 8.11
CA ALA A 278 -4.17 16.61 8.29
C ALA A 278 -2.63 16.72 8.14
N TRP A 279 -2.13 17.46 7.15
CA TRP A 279 -0.71 17.70 6.98
C TRP A 279 -0.10 18.60 8.05
N ARG A 280 -0.87 19.55 8.58
CA ARG A 280 -0.46 20.34 9.76
C ARG A 280 -0.36 19.49 11.01
N ASP A 281 -1.33 18.63 11.23
CA ASP A 281 -1.38 17.77 12.42
C ASP A 281 -0.19 16.81 12.51
N VAL A 282 0.35 16.37 11.37
CA VAL A 282 1.58 15.55 11.33
C VAL A 282 2.86 16.39 11.24
N GLY A 283 2.75 17.72 11.23
CA GLY A 283 3.88 18.66 11.27
C GLY A 283 4.64 18.82 9.95
N VAL A 284 4.03 18.46 8.82
CA VAL A 284 4.61 18.64 7.47
C VAL A 284 4.34 20.06 6.93
N LEU A 285 3.14 20.57 7.16
CA LEU A 285 2.78 21.96 6.84
C LEU A 285 2.71 22.81 8.12
N ALA A 286 2.88 24.14 7.96
CA ALA A 286 2.80 25.12 9.05
C ALA A 286 1.33 25.46 9.40
#